data_830ff060cd68ec15785559636a674d55
#
_entry.id   830ff060cd68ec15785559636a674d55
#
_cell.length_a   1.000
_cell.length_b   1.000
_cell.length_c   1.000
_cell.angle_alpha   90.00
_cell.angle_beta   90.00
_cell.angle_gamma   90.00
#
_symmetry.space_group_name_H-M   'P 1'
#
loop_
_entity.id
_entity.type
_entity.pdbx_description
1 polymer ?
#
loop_
_entity_poly.entity_id
_entity_poly.type
_entity_poly.pdbx_seq_one_letter_code
_entity_poly.pdbx_strand_id
1 'polypeptide(L)'
;MKRLLRGKIIMEKEEKGISREMIIHPGETLKEVMEDRNISTESLAQSTGFTQDYVNAVLNCKENISAEFARKLEDTLNIDADFWMKLNKFYDEELKAFEESQLV
;
A
#
# COMPACT_ATOMS: atom_id res chain seq x y z
N MET A 1 -6.17 5.52 25.55
CA MET A 1 -6.03 5.57 25.54
C MET A 1 -5.88 5.61 25.33
N LYS A 2 -5.94 5.46 24.78
CA LYS A 2 -5.81 5.54 24.46
C LYS A 2 -5.28 5.23 24.05
N ARG A 3 -4.95 5.08 23.39
CA ARG A 3 -4.60 4.82 23.06
C ARG A 3 -4.22 4.52 22.66
N LEU A 4 -3.94 4.33 21.97
CA LEU A 4 -3.68 4.11 21.74
C LEU A 4 -3.40 4.02 21.43
N LEU A 5 -3.14 3.84 20.90
CA LEU A 5 -3.02 3.83 20.87
C LEU A 5 -2.59 3.92 20.89
N ARG A 6 -2.36 3.65 20.58
CA ARG A 6 -2.11 3.89 20.80
C ARG A 6 -1.97 4.44 20.88
N GLY A 7 -2.00 4.87 20.16
CA GLY A 7 -2.05 5.47 20.37
C GLY A 7 -2.05 6.12 20.24
N LYS A 8 -2.12 6.28 19.94
CA LYS A 8 -2.47 6.90 20.02
C LYS A 8 -2.64 7.44 19.91
N ILE A 9 -2.57 7.58 19.58
CA ILE A 9 -2.98 8.20 19.57
C ILE A 9 -3.03 8.94 19.55
N ILE A 10 -3.07 9.34 19.22
CA ILE A 10 -3.38 10.14 19.24
C ILE A 10 -3.54 10.95 19.29
N MET A 11 -3.71 11.46 18.91
CA MET A 11 -4.02 12.31 18.99
C MET A 11 -4.39 13.17 19.12
N GLU A 12 -4.49 13.55 19.13
CA GLU A 12 -4.96 14.33 19.20
C GLU A 12 -5.28 15.17 18.80
N LYS A 13 -5.08 15.68 18.37
CA LYS A 13 -5.42 16.56 17.87
C LYS A 13 -5.84 16.74 16.89
N GLU A 14 -5.57 16.39 16.39
CA GLU A 14 -5.88 16.46 15.52
C GLU A 14 -6.72 16.41 14.83
N GLU A 15 -6.78 16.30 15.00
CA GLU A 15 -7.81 16.36 14.45
C GLU A 15 -7.88 16.72 13.12
N LYS A 16 -7.10 17.16 12.57
CA LYS A 16 -7.26 17.48 11.32
C LYS A 16 -6.68 16.58 10.41
N GLY A 17 -6.97 15.47 10.29
CA GLY A 17 -6.49 14.57 9.32
C GLY A 17 -5.50 13.62 9.90
N ILE A 18 -4.92 12.79 9.05
CA ILE A 18 -4.00 11.76 9.48
C ILE A 18 -2.57 12.22 9.28
N SER A 19 -1.65 11.58 9.97
CA SER A 19 -0.24 11.86 9.79
C SER A 19 0.26 11.11 8.55
N ARG A 20 1.42 11.53 8.05
CA ARG A 20 2.02 10.89 6.88
C ARG A 20 2.22 9.40 7.09
N GLU A 21 2.55 9.00 8.31
CA GLU A 21 2.78 7.60 8.63
C GLU A 21 1.55 6.73 8.54
N MET A 22 0.38 7.35 8.57
CA MET A 22 -0.88 6.60 8.47
C MET A 22 -1.34 6.39 7.05
N ILE A 23 -0.62 6.97 6.08
CA ILE A 23 -0.95 6.81 4.68
C ILE A 23 -0.18 5.62 4.15
N ILE A 24 -0.90 4.51 3.92
CA ILE A 24 -0.28 3.24 3.63
C ILE A 24 -0.25 3.00 2.12
N HIS A 25 0.95 2.84 1.58
CA HIS A 25 1.12 2.53 0.17
C HIS A 25 0.68 1.09 -0.10
N PRO A 26 0.06 0.82 -1.26
CA PRO A 26 -0.36 -0.56 -1.59
C PRO A 26 0.77 -1.57 -1.52
N GLY A 27 2.00 -1.13 -1.77
CA GLY A 27 3.16 -2.01 -1.68
C GLY A 27 3.37 -2.58 -0.30
N GLU A 28 3.00 -1.84 0.74
CA GLU A 28 3.12 -2.35 2.10
C GLU A 28 2.14 -3.49 2.35
N THR A 29 0.93 -3.36 1.82
CA THR A 29 -0.05 -4.43 1.93
C THR A 29 0.41 -5.67 1.16
N LEU A 30 0.95 -5.45 -0.03
CA LEU A 30 1.48 -6.56 -0.82
C LEU A 30 2.61 -7.25 -0.09
N LYS A 31 3.49 -6.49 0.53
CA LYS A 31 4.60 -7.04 1.28
C LYS A 31 4.10 -7.93 2.41
N GLU A 32 3.06 -7.46 3.13
CA GLU A 32 2.49 -8.25 4.22
C GLU A 32 1.91 -9.56 3.73
N VAL A 33 1.19 -9.52 2.61
CA VAL A 33 0.61 -10.72 2.02
C VAL A 33 1.71 -11.71 1.64
N MET A 34 2.77 -11.21 1.03
CA MET A 34 3.88 -12.06 0.62
C MET A 34 4.55 -12.70 1.83
N GLU A 35 4.77 -11.92 2.87
CA GLU A 35 5.40 -12.45 4.08
C GLU A 35 4.50 -13.49 4.74
N ASP A 36 3.22 -13.21 4.80
CA ASP A 36 2.27 -14.13 5.40
C ASP A 36 2.20 -15.45 4.65
N ARG A 37 2.33 -15.40 3.32
CA ARG A 37 2.22 -16.59 2.49
C ARG A 37 3.58 -17.18 2.10
N ASN A 38 4.66 -16.57 2.59
CA ASN A 38 6.01 -17.07 2.31
C ASN A 38 6.36 -17.00 0.83
N ILE A 39 5.98 -15.91 0.18
CA ILE A 39 6.22 -15.71 -1.24
C ILE A 39 7.39 -14.76 -1.41
N SER A 40 8.42 -15.18 -2.17
CA SER A 40 9.58 -14.34 -2.42
C SER A 40 9.29 -13.36 -3.56
N THR A 41 10.08 -12.29 -3.63
CA THR A 41 10.00 -11.32 -4.71
C THR A 41 10.23 -12.00 -6.06
N GLU A 42 11.21 -12.88 -6.10
CA GLU A 42 11.54 -13.60 -7.33
C GLU A 42 10.36 -14.46 -7.80
N SER A 43 9.76 -15.17 -6.86
CA SER A 43 8.64 -16.04 -7.16
C SER A 43 7.44 -15.23 -7.67
N LEU A 44 7.17 -14.11 -7.02
CA LEU A 44 6.05 -13.28 -7.44
C LEU A 44 6.31 -12.69 -8.82
N ALA A 45 7.53 -12.25 -9.09
CA ALA A 45 7.86 -11.71 -10.40
C ALA A 45 7.63 -12.77 -11.48
N GLN A 46 8.07 -14.01 -11.23
CA GLN A 46 7.88 -15.08 -12.19
C GLN A 46 6.41 -15.38 -12.41
N SER A 47 5.64 -15.45 -11.34
CA SER A 47 4.23 -15.79 -11.43
C SER A 47 3.40 -14.73 -12.14
N THR A 48 3.77 -13.48 -11.98
CA THR A 48 3.02 -12.37 -12.56
C THR A 48 3.53 -11.97 -13.93
N GLY A 49 4.75 -12.40 -14.29
CA GLY A 49 5.34 -12.01 -15.55
C GLY A 49 5.95 -10.62 -15.53
N PHE A 50 6.05 -10.02 -14.36
CA PHE A 50 6.70 -8.71 -14.22
C PHE A 50 8.14 -8.89 -13.79
N THR A 51 8.93 -7.83 -13.94
CA THR A 51 10.34 -7.91 -13.55
C THR A 51 10.48 -7.81 -12.04
N GLN A 52 11.59 -8.37 -11.51
CA GLN A 52 11.89 -8.20 -10.11
C GLN A 52 12.09 -6.74 -9.75
N ASP A 53 12.65 -5.95 -10.68
CA ASP A 53 12.84 -4.52 -10.45
C ASP A 53 11.50 -3.83 -10.21
N TYR A 54 10.48 -4.17 -11.01
CA TYR A 54 9.18 -3.56 -10.82
C TYR A 54 8.56 -4.00 -9.49
N VAL A 55 8.63 -5.30 -9.18
CA VAL A 55 8.07 -5.81 -7.93
C VAL A 55 8.77 -5.15 -6.75
N ASN A 56 10.09 -5.05 -6.80
CA ASN A 56 10.84 -4.38 -5.74
C ASN A 56 10.45 -2.92 -5.59
N ALA A 57 10.24 -2.23 -6.72
CA ALA A 57 9.84 -0.83 -6.67
C ALA A 57 8.49 -0.67 -5.99
N VAL A 58 7.54 -1.57 -6.28
CA VAL A 58 6.23 -1.54 -5.61
C VAL A 58 6.40 -1.80 -4.12
N LEU A 59 7.18 -2.81 -3.76
CA LEU A 59 7.37 -3.16 -2.35
C LEU A 59 8.08 -2.06 -1.57
N ASN A 60 8.91 -1.27 -2.25
CA ASN A 60 9.61 -0.15 -1.63
C ASN A 60 8.84 1.16 -1.75
N CYS A 61 7.58 1.08 -2.14
CA CYS A 61 6.67 2.22 -2.21
C CYS A 61 7.11 3.27 -3.23
N LYS A 62 7.84 2.84 -4.26
CA LYS A 62 8.32 3.75 -5.31
C LYS A 62 7.51 3.66 -6.58
N GLU A 63 6.63 2.66 -6.68
CA GLU A 63 5.76 2.48 -7.82
C GLU A 63 4.39 2.05 -7.33
N ASN A 64 3.37 2.46 -8.05
CA ASN A 64 2.02 1.99 -7.77
C ASN A 64 1.79 0.64 -8.41
N ILE A 65 0.74 -0.02 -7.98
CA ILE A 65 0.31 -1.28 -8.59
C ILE A 65 -0.49 -0.93 -9.83
N SER A 66 0.06 -1.24 -11.02
CA SER A 66 -0.66 -0.97 -12.26
C SER A 66 -1.89 -1.86 -12.36
N ALA A 67 -2.85 -1.47 -13.22
CA ALA A 67 -4.04 -2.29 -13.44
C ALA A 67 -3.67 -3.67 -13.93
N GLU A 68 -2.64 -3.75 -14.78
CA GLU A 68 -2.18 -5.02 -15.30
C GLU A 68 -1.59 -5.90 -14.21
N PHE A 69 -0.76 -5.30 -13.36
CA PHE A 69 -0.15 -6.03 -12.25
C PHE A 69 -1.25 -6.49 -11.27
N ALA A 70 -2.25 -5.64 -11.04
CA ALA A 70 -3.37 -6.00 -10.16
C ALA A 70 -4.10 -7.23 -10.67
N ARG A 71 -4.31 -7.33 -11.98
CA ARG A 71 -4.94 -8.51 -12.55
C ARG A 71 -4.09 -9.75 -12.39
N LYS A 72 -2.77 -9.59 -12.54
CA LYS A 72 -1.87 -10.73 -12.33
C LYS A 72 -1.83 -11.14 -10.86
N LEU A 73 -1.93 -10.17 -9.97
CA LEU A 73 -2.01 -10.48 -8.54
C LEU A 73 -3.29 -11.23 -8.20
N GLU A 74 -4.38 -10.88 -8.88
CA GLU A 74 -5.62 -11.63 -8.68
C GLU A 74 -5.43 -13.10 -9.06
N ASP A 75 -4.81 -13.34 -10.21
CA ASP A 75 -4.56 -14.70 -10.65
C ASP A 75 -3.61 -15.45 -9.73
N THR A 76 -2.60 -14.76 -9.23
CA THR A 76 -1.52 -15.38 -8.47
C THR A 76 -1.88 -15.54 -6.99
N LEU A 77 -2.49 -14.52 -6.41
CA LEU A 77 -2.76 -14.48 -4.97
C LEU A 77 -4.21 -14.73 -4.63
N ASN A 78 -5.08 -14.73 -5.64
CA ASN A 78 -6.52 -14.88 -5.45
C ASN A 78 -7.10 -13.75 -4.62
N ILE A 79 -6.59 -12.54 -4.85
CA ILE A 79 -7.09 -11.32 -4.23
C ILE A 79 -7.53 -10.41 -5.36
N ASP A 80 -8.79 -9.96 -5.31
CA ASP A 80 -9.39 -9.16 -6.37
C ASP A 80 -8.51 -8.03 -6.87
N ALA A 81 -8.44 -7.88 -8.20
CA ALA A 81 -7.74 -6.74 -8.79
C ALA A 81 -8.32 -5.42 -8.29
N ASP A 82 -9.64 -5.35 -8.11
CA ASP A 82 -10.30 -4.16 -7.60
C ASP A 82 -9.76 -3.76 -6.22
N PHE A 83 -9.44 -4.74 -5.39
CA PHE A 83 -8.89 -4.45 -4.07
C PHE A 83 -7.60 -3.64 -4.19
N TRP A 84 -6.71 -4.09 -5.08
CA TRP A 84 -5.43 -3.40 -5.27
C TRP A 84 -5.61 -2.01 -5.86
N MET A 85 -6.54 -1.89 -6.82
CA MET A 85 -6.79 -0.60 -7.44
C MET A 85 -7.41 0.39 -6.47
N LYS A 86 -8.26 -0.10 -5.57
CA LYS A 86 -8.84 0.76 -4.54
C LYS A 86 -7.76 1.22 -3.54
N LEU A 87 -6.80 0.36 -3.24
CA LEU A 87 -5.70 0.78 -2.38
C LEU A 87 -4.87 1.88 -3.03
N ASN A 88 -4.60 1.75 -4.33
CA ASN A 88 -3.90 2.82 -5.06
C ASN A 88 -4.66 4.14 -4.95
N LYS A 89 -5.95 4.08 -5.22
CA LYS A 89 -6.77 5.29 -5.24
C LYS A 89 -6.81 5.92 -3.85
N PHE A 90 -7.02 5.11 -2.84
CA PHE A 90 -7.06 5.61 -1.47
C PHE A 90 -5.74 6.25 -1.09
N TYR A 91 -4.64 5.60 -1.43
CA TYR A 91 -3.31 6.14 -1.15
C TYR A 91 -3.13 7.50 -1.82
N ASP A 92 -3.46 7.58 -3.12
CA ASP A 92 -3.30 8.82 -3.86
C ASP A 92 -4.13 9.95 -3.27
N GLU A 93 -5.37 9.65 -2.89
CA GLU A 93 -6.25 10.65 -2.33
C GLU A 93 -5.80 11.12 -0.97
N GLU A 94 -5.37 10.19 -0.13
CA GLU A 94 -4.92 10.54 1.22
C GLU A 94 -3.61 11.31 1.18
N LEU A 95 -2.71 10.92 0.30
CA LEU A 95 -1.44 11.61 0.16
C LEU A 95 -1.67 13.03 -0.33
N LYS A 96 -2.55 13.20 -1.31
CA LYS A 96 -2.87 14.52 -1.83
C LYS A 96 -3.48 15.40 -0.75
N ALA A 97 -4.41 14.85 0.03
CA ALA A 97 -5.03 15.59 1.12
C ALA A 97 -3.99 16.00 2.15
N PHE A 98 -3.07 15.10 2.47
CA PHE A 98 -2.00 15.41 3.43
C PHE A 98 -1.12 16.54 2.89
N GLU A 99 -0.71 16.44 1.63
CA GLU A 99 0.15 17.46 1.02
C GLU A 99 -0.55 18.80 0.97
N GLU A 100 -1.83 18.82 0.64
CA GLU A 100 -2.58 20.07 0.61
C GLU A 100 -2.67 20.70 1.99
N SER A 101 -2.79 19.90 3.04
CA SER A 101 -2.86 20.41 4.39
C SER A 101 -1.54 21.03 4.83
N GLN A 102 -0.44 20.65 4.18
CA GLN A 102 0.87 21.21 4.52
C GLN A 102 1.10 22.59 3.88
N LEU A 103 0.25 22.97 2.93
CA LEU A 103 0.42 24.23 2.24
C LEU A 103 -0.17 25.41 3.00
N VAL A 104 -0.89 25.20 4.05
CA VAL A 104 -1.59 26.27 4.80
C VAL A 104 -0.70 26.99 5.79
#